data_63d3d5bdec06abde6d3cbda9f8adfa1e
#
_entry.id   63d3d5bdec06abde6d3cbda9f8adfa1e
#
_cell.length_a   1.000
_cell.length_b   1.000
_cell.length_c   1.000
_cell.angle_alpha   90.00
_cell.angle_beta   90.00
_cell.angle_gamma   90.00
#
_symmetry.space_group_name_H-M   'P 1'
#
loop_
_entity.id
_entity.type
_entity.pdbx_description
1 polymer ?
#
loop_
_entity_poly.entity_id
_entity_poly.type
_entity_poly.pdbx_seq_one_letter_code
_entity_poly.pdbx_strand_id
1 'polypeptide(L)'
;MARGDGIHRTSARNARMKDADIGNAQAHNEREKTSYVNQDIIQDRTPLNVHFKTPTAGYAEMFEQMRSDGVISTRGLKADAEKFGELIFDVNSAYFFNHGGYDFAKQFYMDAYRAAIKIVGGEQYILSAVMHADERNRAMSDALGQDVYHYHLHVIYIPVVEKQILWTKRCKDKSLVGTVKETIQQVSMSKKWNSKPALDENGKPILSANGKPVLKKSYSVLQDDFFRYMRDAGYDDVERGERGSSEEHLTVTQFKVQQEQARLAEFTEQNRQQEKQAATLGSKIEKIQNQRVDVRSIEKIVATSIPFSSKVAVEREDFDRISTLAKKYVTAEKKESKLQKALDAANKLIAKLKAEIDSLKQEISDYKSVHSKLRAAELERENTELRGKVRSYEDVIQRNNLWRFFHPLREKAVTRDEAR
;
A
#
# COMPACT_ATOMS: atom_id res chain seq x y z
N MET A 1 2.85 6.05 -6.01
CA MET A 1 1.45 5.56 -6.16
C MET A 1 0.83 6.21 -7.38
N ALA A 2 0.07 5.47 -8.15
CA ALA A 2 -0.62 6.02 -9.32
C ALA A 2 -1.73 6.97 -8.82
N ARG A 3 -1.62 8.24 -9.14
CA ARG A 3 -2.66 9.25 -8.83
C ARG A 3 -3.74 9.34 -9.91
N GLY A 4 -3.72 8.43 -10.90
CA GLY A 4 -4.62 8.48 -12.05
C GLY A 4 -4.30 9.61 -13.05
N ASP A 5 -3.17 10.30 -12.87
CA ASP A 5 -2.72 11.41 -13.72
C ASP A 5 -1.83 10.94 -14.90
N GLY A 6 -1.65 9.63 -15.05
CA GLY A 6 -0.82 9.04 -16.11
C GLY A 6 0.68 9.18 -15.90
N ILE A 7 1.13 9.80 -14.81
CA ILE A 7 2.56 10.04 -14.53
C ILE A 7 3.15 8.86 -13.75
N HIS A 8 4.29 8.36 -14.21
CA HIS A 8 5.03 7.27 -13.60
C HIS A 8 6.11 7.83 -12.69
N ARG A 9 5.91 7.72 -11.37
CA ARG A 9 6.83 8.28 -10.37
C ARG A 9 7.65 7.19 -9.71
N THR A 10 8.97 7.43 -9.66
CA THR A 10 9.89 6.59 -8.88
C THR A 10 9.69 6.83 -7.38
N SER A 11 9.75 5.76 -6.61
CA SER A 11 9.75 5.78 -5.15
C SER A 11 10.96 5.04 -4.62
N ALA A 12 11.63 5.62 -3.62
CA ALA A 12 12.70 4.97 -2.88
C ALA A 12 12.49 5.21 -1.38
N ARG A 13 12.45 4.13 -0.61
CA ARG A 13 12.24 4.16 0.85
C ARG A 13 13.40 3.50 1.56
N ASN A 14 13.69 3.91 2.78
CA ASN A 14 14.66 3.27 3.65
C ASN A 14 13.99 2.93 4.99
N ALA A 15 13.77 1.64 5.23
CA ALA A 15 13.38 1.13 6.53
C ALA A 15 14.65 0.87 7.36
N ARG A 16 14.55 1.13 8.68
CA ARG A 16 15.64 0.94 9.63
C ARG A 16 15.28 -0.22 10.53
N MET A 17 16.22 -1.11 10.77
CA MET A 17 15.96 -2.35 11.50
C MET A 17 17.01 -2.62 12.56
N LYS A 18 16.54 -3.16 13.69
CA LYS A 18 17.35 -3.71 14.78
C LYS A 18 17.49 -5.22 14.62
N ASP A 19 18.28 -5.85 15.49
CA ASP A 19 18.43 -7.32 15.50
C ASP A 19 17.10 -8.07 15.63
N ALA A 20 16.14 -7.49 16.35
CA ALA A 20 14.81 -8.12 16.52
C ALA A 20 13.95 -8.12 15.25
N ASP A 21 14.25 -7.28 14.27
CA ASP A 21 13.44 -7.06 13.08
C ASP A 21 13.95 -7.87 11.87
N ILE A 22 15.27 -8.15 11.85
CA ILE A 22 15.96 -8.67 10.67
C ILE A 22 15.46 -10.07 10.24
N GLY A 23 15.14 -10.95 11.20
CA GLY A 23 14.60 -12.28 10.89
C GLY A 23 13.21 -12.22 10.23
N ASN A 24 12.36 -11.25 10.64
CA ASN A 24 11.07 -11.07 10.00
C ASN A 24 11.20 -10.47 8.58
N ALA A 25 12.16 -9.57 8.38
CA ALA A 25 12.49 -9.03 7.05
C ALA A 25 13.00 -10.14 6.13
N GLN A 26 13.92 -11.00 6.61
CA GLN A 26 14.38 -12.16 5.86
C GLN A 26 13.21 -13.06 5.46
N ALA A 27 12.39 -13.49 6.42
CA ALA A 27 11.27 -14.38 6.15
C ALA A 27 10.23 -13.78 5.17
N HIS A 28 10.14 -12.45 5.08
CA HIS A 28 9.33 -11.78 4.07
C HIS A 28 10.00 -11.77 2.70
N ASN A 29 11.25 -11.35 2.63
CA ASN A 29 11.95 -11.13 1.38
C ASN A 29 12.30 -12.44 0.67
N GLU A 30 12.69 -13.46 1.45
CA GLU A 30 13.02 -14.79 0.94
C GLU A 30 11.81 -15.73 0.82
N ARG A 31 10.59 -15.19 1.11
CA ARG A 31 9.32 -15.96 1.05
C ARG A 31 9.33 -17.24 1.90
N GLU A 32 9.92 -17.20 3.09
CA GLU A 32 10.03 -18.34 4.00
C GLU A 32 8.74 -18.65 4.79
N LYS A 33 7.72 -17.76 4.73
CA LYS A 33 6.47 -17.94 5.46
C LYS A 33 5.48 -18.80 4.66
N THR A 34 4.75 -19.64 5.36
CA THR A 34 3.66 -20.45 4.78
C THR A 34 2.38 -19.67 4.51
N SER A 35 2.23 -18.51 5.16
CA SER A 35 1.08 -17.61 4.96
C SER A 35 1.52 -16.15 5.15
N TYR A 36 0.88 -15.27 4.41
CA TYR A 36 1.14 -13.84 4.44
C TYR A 36 -0.15 -13.07 4.76
N VAL A 37 -0.01 -11.99 5.52
CA VAL A 37 -1.10 -11.03 5.76
C VAL A 37 -1.54 -10.38 4.45
N ASN A 38 -0.59 -10.17 3.54
CA ASN A 38 -0.87 -9.70 2.20
C ASN A 38 -1.42 -10.85 1.35
N GLN A 39 -2.75 -10.91 1.19
CA GLN A 39 -3.44 -11.94 0.40
C GLN A 39 -3.19 -11.82 -1.12
N ASP A 40 -2.57 -10.73 -1.56
CA ASP A 40 -2.22 -10.54 -2.97
C ASP A 40 -0.91 -11.23 -3.35
N ILE A 41 -0.20 -11.84 -2.40
CA ILE A 41 0.96 -12.70 -2.67
C ILE A 41 0.45 -14.03 -3.24
N ILE A 42 0.82 -14.28 -4.48
CA ILE A 42 0.48 -15.51 -5.20
C ILE A 42 1.67 -16.46 -5.10
N GLN A 43 1.62 -17.44 -4.18
CA GLN A 43 2.74 -18.34 -3.87
C GLN A 43 3.25 -19.12 -5.09
N ASP A 44 2.37 -19.50 -6.01
CA ASP A 44 2.74 -20.19 -7.25
C ASP A 44 3.64 -19.34 -8.16
N ARG A 45 3.69 -18.03 -7.94
CA ARG A 45 4.55 -17.09 -8.67
C ARG A 45 5.86 -16.76 -7.95
N THR A 46 6.04 -17.19 -6.72
CA THR A 46 7.28 -16.96 -5.97
C THR A 46 8.55 -17.39 -6.74
N PRO A 47 8.54 -18.46 -7.57
CA PRO A 47 9.69 -18.79 -8.41
C PRO A 47 10.07 -17.71 -9.46
N LEU A 48 9.18 -16.74 -9.72
CA LEU A 48 9.46 -15.60 -10.60
C LEU A 48 10.13 -14.43 -9.89
N ASN A 49 10.27 -14.46 -8.56
CA ASN A 49 11.06 -13.50 -7.82
C ASN A 49 12.52 -13.61 -8.25
N VAL A 50 13.19 -12.46 -8.45
CA VAL A 50 14.53 -12.43 -9.01
C VAL A 50 15.51 -11.91 -7.97
N HIS A 51 16.45 -12.75 -7.57
CA HIS A 51 17.58 -12.34 -6.73
C HIS A 51 18.69 -11.74 -7.62
N PHE A 52 18.94 -10.45 -7.49
CA PHE A 52 20.13 -9.80 -8.04
C PHE A 52 21.34 -10.03 -7.14
N LYS A 53 21.10 -10.25 -5.85
CA LYS A 53 22.07 -10.77 -4.90
C LYS A 53 21.37 -11.76 -3.97
N THR A 54 21.77 -13.02 -4.06
CA THR A 54 21.28 -14.08 -3.19
C THR A 54 22.05 -14.06 -1.88
N PRO A 55 21.40 -14.10 -0.70
CA PRO A 55 22.10 -14.23 0.57
C PRO A 55 22.81 -15.59 0.66
N THR A 56 23.99 -15.59 1.26
CA THR A 56 24.81 -16.80 1.44
C THR A 56 24.50 -17.54 2.74
N ALA A 57 23.82 -16.89 3.67
CA ALA A 57 23.37 -17.40 4.96
C ALA A 57 22.23 -16.55 5.50
N GLY A 58 21.76 -16.80 6.70
CA GLY A 58 20.82 -15.90 7.39
C GLY A 58 21.39 -14.48 7.52
N TYR A 59 20.54 -13.46 7.36
CA TYR A 59 20.99 -12.06 7.37
C TYR A 59 21.76 -11.67 8.64
N ALA A 60 21.29 -12.15 9.80
CA ALA A 60 21.99 -11.94 11.07
C ALA A 60 23.34 -12.67 11.11
N GLU A 61 23.41 -13.87 10.56
CA GLU A 61 24.64 -14.66 10.46
C GLU A 61 25.67 -13.99 9.54
N MET A 62 25.23 -13.51 8.38
CA MET A 62 26.08 -12.74 7.46
C MET A 62 26.66 -11.49 8.14
N PHE A 63 25.85 -10.77 8.94
CA PHE A 63 26.31 -9.61 9.69
C PHE A 63 27.42 -10.01 10.68
N GLU A 64 27.23 -11.08 11.47
CA GLU A 64 28.21 -11.55 12.43
C GLU A 64 29.50 -12.03 11.76
N GLN A 65 29.38 -12.70 10.60
CA GLN A 65 30.54 -13.08 9.80
C GLN A 65 31.34 -11.86 9.33
N MET A 66 30.68 -10.86 8.75
CA MET A 66 31.35 -9.63 8.30
C MET A 66 32.02 -8.87 9.45
N ARG A 67 31.41 -8.90 10.65
CA ARG A 67 32.00 -8.34 11.87
C ARG A 67 33.24 -9.11 12.30
N SER A 68 33.18 -10.44 12.30
CA SER A 68 34.29 -11.34 12.69
C SER A 68 35.47 -11.18 11.73
N ASP A 69 35.20 -11.06 10.45
CA ASP A 69 36.22 -10.90 9.40
C ASP A 69 36.79 -9.48 9.32
N GLY A 70 36.28 -8.55 10.16
CA GLY A 70 36.75 -7.18 10.19
C GLY A 70 36.33 -6.31 9.01
N VAL A 71 35.41 -6.80 8.16
CA VAL A 71 34.83 -6.05 7.03
C VAL A 71 34.02 -4.87 7.55
N ILE A 72 33.35 -5.03 8.69
CA ILE A 72 32.59 -3.99 9.40
C ILE A 72 33.01 -3.88 10.85
N SER A 73 32.82 -2.69 11.43
CA SER A 73 33.12 -2.42 12.84
C SER A 73 31.87 -1.94 13.58
N THR A 74 31.55 -2.61 14.69
CA THR A 74 30.46 -2.21 15.60
C THR A 74 31.00 -1.42 16.80
N ARG A 75 32.25 -0.95 16.76
CA ARG A 75 32.92 -0.24 17.85
C ARG A 75 32.15 1.02 18.24
N GLY A 76 31.68 1.06 19.50
CA GLY A 76 30.91 2.16 20.05
C GLY A 76 29.42 2.17 19.61
N LEU A 77 28.94 1.09 19.02
CA LEU A 77 27.53 0.91 18.71
C LEU A 77 26.80 0.47 20.00
N LYS A 78 25.61 1.02 20.23
CA LYS A 78 24.74 0.60 21.33
C LYS A 78 24.11 -0.76 21.02
N ALA A 79 23.74 -1.52 22.04
CA ALA A 79 23.11 -2.83 21.86
C ALA A 79 21.78 -2.76 21.10
N ASP A 80 21.02 -1.69 21.32
CA ASP A 80 19.71 -1.44 20.69
C ASP A 80 19.78 -0.63 19.39
N ALA A 81 20.98 -0.49 18.80
CA ALA A 81 21.18 0.30 17.59
C ALA A 81 20.54 -0.34 16.36
N GLU A 82 20.11 0.51 15.42
CA GLU A 82 19.68 0.10 14.07
C GLU A 82 20.91 -0.32 13.26
N LYS A 83 21.09 -1.62 13.09
CA LYS A 83 22.26 -2.23 12.43
C LYS A 83 22.02 -2.57 10.97
N PHE A 84 20.78 -2.66 10.56
CA PHE A 84 20.37 -3.04 9.21
C PHE A 84 19.48 -1.96 8.62
N GLY A 85 19.48 -1.87 7.30
CA GLY A 85 18.56 -1.07 6.54
C GLY A 85 17.96 -1.88 5.40
N GLU A 86 16.78 -1.48 4.98
CA GLU A 86 16.13 -2.00 3.78
C GLU A 86 15.81 -0.84 2.85
N LEU A 87 16.39 -0.84 1.66
CA LEU A 87 15.94 0.02 0.59
C LEU A 87 14.84 -0.69 -0.20
N ILE A 88 13.73 0.02 -0.41
CA ILE A 88 12.62 -0.46 -1.22
C ILE A 88 12.46 0.51 -2.38
N PHE A 89 12.60 -0.01 -3.60
CA PHE A 89 12.41 0.75 -4.83
C PHE A 89 11.14 0.29 -5.54
N ASP A 90 10.38 1.26 -6.01
CA ASP A 90 9.05 1.05 -6.53
C ASP A 90 8.70 2.06 -7.62
N VAL A 91 7.89 1.63 -8.59
CA VAL A 91 7.15 2.44 -9.55
C VAL A 91 5.76 1.83 -9.70
N ASN A 92 4.76 2.60 -10.11
CA ASN A 92 3.41 2.07 -10.23
C ASN A 92 3.31 0.90 -11.22
N SER A 93 2.39 -0.05 -10.98
CA SER A 93 2.23 -1.26 -11.79
C SER A 93 1.90 -0.97 -13.25
N ALA A 94 1.24 0.17 -13.55
CA ALA A 94 0.90 0.58 -14.91
C ALA A 94 2.14 0.85 -15.75
N TYR A 95 3.22 1.34 -15.13
CA TYR A 95 4.48 1.56 -15.82
C TYR A 95 5.00 0.27 -16.45
N PHE A 96 5.14 -0.76 -15.64
CA PHE A 96 5.64 -2.05 -16.12
C PHE A 96 4.67 -2.72 -17.09
N PHE A 97 3.37 -2.65 -16.81
CA PHE A 97 2.34 -3.20 -17.69
C PHE A 97 2.42 -2.60 -19.11
N ASN A 98 2.62 -1.30 -19.21
CA ASN A 98 2.72 -0.58 -20.49
C ASN A 98 4.05 -0.83 -21.24
N HIS A 99 5.09 -1.32 -20.54
CA HIS A 99 6.42 -1.54 -21.11
C HIS A 99 6.78 -3.03 -21.29
N GLY A 100 5.81 -3.92 -21.30
CA GLY A 100 6.05 -5.36 -21.53
C GLY A 100 6.13 -6.22 -20.25
N GLY A 101 5.79 -5.65 -19.10
CA GLY A 101 5.56 -6.41 -17.87
C GLY A 101 6.83 -6.95 -17.21
N TYR A 102 6.91 -8.25 -17.02
CA TYR A 102 7.93 -8.91 -16.21
C TYR A 102 9.37 -8.69 -16.68
N ASP A 103 9.63 -8.87 -17.97
CA ASP A 103 11.01 -8.76 -18.50
C ASP A 103 11.53 -7.33 -18.40
N PHE A 104 10.69 -6.35 -18.68
CA PHE A 104 11.05 -4.94 -18.49
C PHE A 104 11.26 -4.61 -17.02
N ALA A 105 10.40 -5.12 -16.12
CA ALA A 105 10.58 -4.92 -14.68
C ALA A 105 11.90 -5.51 -14.18
N LYS A 106 12.28 -6.69 -14.67
CA LYS A 106 13.57 -7.32 -14.35
C LYS A 106 14.75 -6.45 -14.77
N GLN A 107 14.71 -5.88 -15.98
CA GLN A 107 15.75 -4.96 -16.45
C GLN A 107 15.80 -3.68 -15.61
N PHE A 108 14.64 -3.06 -15.35
CA PHE A 108 14.53 -1.86 -14.54
C PHE A 108 15.10 -2.08 -13.13
N TYR A 109 14.75 -3.18 -12.47
CA TYR A 109 15.22 -3.46 -11.11
C TYR A 109 16.65 -3.97 -11.05
N MET A 110 17.23 -4.49 -12.13
CA MET A 110 18.67 -4.69 -12.24
C MET A 110 19.40 -3.35 -12.17
N ASP A 111 18.91 -2.33 -12.87
CA ASP A 111 19.51 -0.99 -12.83
C ASP A 111 19.24 -0.30 -11.48
N ALA A 112 18.07 -0.50 -10.88
CA ALA A 112 17.78 -0.07 -9.52
C ALA A 112 18.71 -0.72 -8.48
N TYR A 113 19.07 -1.99 -8.66
CA TYR A 113 20.08 -2.66 -7.82
C TYR A 113 21.47 -2.01 -7.97
N ARG A 114 21.87 -1.66 -9.18
CA ARG A 114 23.13 -0.92 -9.42
C ARG A 114 23.10 0.47 -8.76
N ALA A 115 21.94 1.14 -8.76
CA ALA A 115 21.74 2.37 -7.99
C ALA A 115 21.90 2.12 -6.49
N ALA A 116 21.32 1.02 -5.96
CA ALA A 116 21.45 0.65 -4.56
C ALA A 116 22.90 0.43 -4.14
N ILE A 117 23.72 -0.23 -4.97
CA ILE A 117 25.16 -0.43 -4.71
C ILE A 117 25.86 0.92 -4.50
N LYS A 118 25.59 1.91 -5.36
CA LYS A 118 26.16 3.26 -5.23
C LYS A 118 25.66 3.98 -3.97
N ILE A 119 24.34 3.91 -3.70
CA ILE A 119 23.71 4.55 -2.54
C ILE A 119 24.25 3.95 -1.23
N VAL A 120 24.36 2.62 -1.16
CA VAL A 120 24.88 1.89 -0.01
C VAL A 120 26.40 2.12 0.14
N GLY A 121 27.12 2.34 -0.95
CA GLY A 121 28.57 2.58 -0.96
C GLY A 121 29.41 1.32 -1.11
N GLY A 122 28.84 0.28 -1.68
CA GLY A 122 29.52 -0.95 -2.03
C GLY A 122 28.63 -2.19 -1.91
N GLU A 123 28.77 -3.08 -2.88
CA GLU A 123 28.00 -4.33 -2.94
C GLU A 123 28.28 -5.27 -1.76
N GLN A 124 29.49 -5.20 -1.19
CA GLN A 124 29.89 -6.00 -0.02
C GLN A 124 29.03 -5.73 1.22
N TYR A 125 28.37 -4.56 1.31
CA TYR A 125 27.49 -4.21 2.42
C TYR A 125 26.02 -4.59 2.19
N ILE A 126 25.67 -5.10 1.02
CA ILE A 126 24.33 -5.61 0.70
C ILE A 126 24.27 -7.10 1.04
N LEU A 127 23.28 -7.50 1.84
CA LEU A 127 23.08 -8.89 2.27
C LEU A 127 22.21 -9.65 1.25
N SER A 128 21.15 -9.03 0.77
CA SER A 128 20.23 -9.58 -0.23
C SER A 128 19.67 -8.46 -1.10
N ALA A 129 19.34 -8.77 -2.34
CA ALA A 129 18.59 -7.90 -3.24
C ALA A 129 17.63 -8.75 -4.07
N VAL A 130 16.34 -8.63 -3.82
CA VAL A 130 15.29 -9.44 -4.46
C VAL A 130 14.19 -8.57 -5.05
N MET A 131 13.89 -8.77 -6.33
CA MET A 131 12.68 -8.25 -6.96
C MET A 131 11.52 -9.21 -6.69
N HIS A 132 10.47 -8.72 -6.04
CA HIS A 132 9.22 -9.47 -5.94
C HIS A 132 8.40 -9.31 -7.21
N ALA A 133 7.93 -10.44 -7.74
CA ALA A 133 7.10 -10.55 -8.93
C ALA A 133 5.82 -11.37 -8.68
N ASP A 134 5.55 -11.66 -7.42
CA ASP A 134 4.48 -12.52 -6.94
C ASP A 134 3.31 -11.75 -6.28
N GLU A 135 3.34 -10.42 -6.26
CA GLU A 135 2.26 -9.61 -5.70
C GLU A 135 1.30 -9.12 -6.78
N ARG A 136 0.04 -9.58 -6.74
CA ARG A 136 -1.00 -9.17 -7.68
C ARG A 136 -1.51 -7.76 -7.37
N ASN A 137 -1.61 -6.91 -8.39
CA ASN A 137 -2.35 -5.66 -8.29
C ASN A 137 -3.82 -5.92 -8.62
N ARG A 138 -4.63 -6.23 -7.59
CA ARG A 138 -6.03 -6.61 -7.74
C ARG A 138 -6.85 -5.55 -8.47
N ALA A 139 -6.75 -4.29 -8.05
CA ALA A 139 -7.55 -3.21 -8.64
C ALA A 139 -7.29 -3.05 -10.14
N MET A 140 -6.03 -3.11 -10.56
CA MET A 140 -5.67 -3.01 -11.97
C MET A 140 -6.03 -4.29 -12.74
N SER A 141 -5.88 -5.46 -12.11
CA SER A 141 -6.26 -6.74 -12.72
C SER A 141 -7.77 -6.79 -13.01
N ASP A 142 -8.59 -6.36 -12.05
CA ASP A 142 -10.05 -6.33 -12.20
C ASP A 142 -10.50 -5.32 -13.25
N ALA A 143 -9.85 -4.15 -13.31
CA ALA A 143 -10.16 -3.12 -14.31
C ALA A 143 -9.81 -3.55 -15.74
N LEU A 144 -8.75 -4.34 -15.92
CA LEU A 144 -8.26 -4.78 -17.24
C LEU A 144 -8.76 -6.17 -17.63
N GLY A 145 -9.38 -6.92 -16.70
CA GLY A 145 -9.82 -8.29 -16.93
C GLY A 145 -8.68 -9.30 -17.15
N GLN A 146 -7.46 -8.97 -16.71
CA GLN A 146 -6.28 -9.83 -16.78
C GLN A 146 -5.36 -9.57 -15.59
N ASP A 147 -4.54 -10.55 -15.24
CA ASP A 147 -3.64 -10.42 -14.09
C ASP A 147 -2.55 -9.37 -14.33
N VAL A 148 -2.45 -8.43 -13.41
CA VAL A 148 -1.40 -7.41 -13.34
C VAL A 148 -0.67 -7.55 -12.02
N TYR A 149 0.66 -7.48 -12.06
CA TYR A 149 1.50 -7.67 -10.88
C TYR A 149 2.20 -6.37 -10.50
N HIS A 150 2.43 -6.22 -9.20
CA HIS A 150 3.17 -5.12 -8.61
C HIS A 150 4.61 -5.55 -8.37
N TYR A 151 5.52 -5.08 -9.23
CA TYR A 151 6.94 -5.36 -9.09
C TYR A 151 7.60 -4.31 -8.21
N HIS A 152 8.46 -4.75 -7.30
CA HIS A 152 9.25 -3.88 -6.45
C HIS A 152 10.54 -4.58 -6.00
N LEU A 153 11.57 -3.81 -5.66
CA LEU A 153 12.88 -4.32 -5.27
C LEU A 153 13.12 -4.06 -3.79
N HIS A 154 13.46 -5.10 -3.06
CA HIS A 154 13.97 -5.05 -1.70
C HIS A 154 15.48 -5.23 -1.68
N VAL A 155 16.21 -4.36 -0.98
CA VAL A 155 17.67 -4.45 -0.82
C VAL A 155 18.00 -4.34 0.66
N ILE A 156 18.39 -5.46 1.27
CA ILE A 156 18.85 -5.51 2.67
C ILE A 156 20.33 -5.20 2.73
N TYR A 157 20.70 -4.26 3.59
CA TYR A 157 22.09 -3.79 3.65
C TYR A 157 22.51 -3.41 5.08
N ILE A 158 23.83 -3.31 5.29
CA ILE A 158 24.44 -2.81 6.51
C ILE A 158 24.85 -1.34 6.29
N PRO A 159 24.37 -0.38 7.11
CA PRO A 159 24.68 1.04 6.96
C PRO A 159 26.10 1.35 7.44
N VAL A 160 27.06 1.33 6.54
CA VAL A 160 28.48 1.52 6.82
C VAL A 160 28.92 2.92 6.43
N VAL A 161 29.78 3.51 7.27
CA VAL A 161 30.50 4.76 7.00
C VAL A 161 31.98 4.58 7.33
N GLU A 162 32.85 5.14 6.49
CA GLU A 162 34.24 5.20 6.79
C GLU A 162 34.48 6.14 7.97
N LYS A 163 35.28 5.71 8.92
CA LYS A 163 35.66 6.49 10.10
C LYS A 163 37.15 6.40 10.35
N GLN A 164 37.80 7.54 10.36
CA GLN A 164 39.17 7.68 10.79
C GLN A 164 39.26 7.80 12.32
N ILE A 165 40.08 6.98 12.93
CA ILE A 165 40.39 7.03 14.35
C ILE A 165 41.77 7.68 14.49
N LEU A 166 41.80 8.80 15.18
CA LEU A 166 43.05 9.58 15.37
C LEU A 166 43.77 9.16 16.63
N TRP A 167 45.11 9.30 16.65
CA TRP A 167 45.89 9.18 17.86
C TRP A 167 45.46 10.24 18.85
N THR A 168 45.11 9.80 20.04
CA THR A 168 44.67 10.69 21.13
C THR A 168 45.85 11.26 21.91
N LYS A 169 45.60 12.28 22.77
CA LYS A 169 46.58 12.87 23.67
C LYS A 169 47.26 11.86 24.63
N ARG A 170 46.68 10.63 24.77
CA ARG A 170 47.26 9.54 25.55
C ARG A 170 48.40 8.79 24.83
N CYS A 171 48.62 9.08 23.53
CA CYS A 171 49.73 8.48 22.80
C CYS A 171 51.06 8.86 23.42
N LYS A 172 51.98 7.87 23.59
CA LYS A 172 53.33 8.10 24.09
C LYS A 172 54.12 9.01 23.18
N ASP A 173 54.03 8.76 21.90
CA ASP A 173 54.63 9.63 20.88
C ASP A 173 53.70 10.82 20.60
N LYS A 174 54.13 12.01 21.03
CA LYS A 174 53.34 13.23 20.91
C LYS A 174 53.28 13.76 19.46
N SER A 175 54.21 13.34 18.61
CA SER A 175 54.22 13.72 17.18
C SER A 175 53.06 13.07 16.41
N LEU A 176 52.58 11.95 16.87
CA LEU A 176 51.44 11.21 16.25
C LEU A 176 50.07 11.75 16.65
N VAL A 177 49.96 12.55 17.71
CA VAL A 177 48.68 13.06 18.21
C VAL A 177 47.95 13.86 17.12
N GLY A 178 46.72 13.44 16.79
CA GLY A 178 45.90 14.06 15.73
C GLY A 178 46.12 13.45 14.35
N THR A 179 47.11 12.59 14.14
CA THR A 179 47.27 11.83 12.90
C THR A 179 46.35 10.61 12.90
N VAL A 180 46.04 10.06 11.71
CA VAL A 180 45.21 8.87 11.56
C VAL A 180 45.93 7.64 12.11
N LYS A 181 45.33 7.01 13.10
CA LYS A 181 45.79 5.74 13.69
C LYS A 181 45.30 4.53 12.88
N GLU A 182 44.01 4.54 12.55
CA GLU A 182 43.35 3.48 11.78
C GLU A 182 42.14 4.03 11.09
N THR A 183 41.74 3.41 9.99
CA THR A 183 40.47 3.67 9.29
C THR A 183 39.60 2.43 9.41
N ILE A 184 38.37 2.60 9.89
CA ILE A 184 37.44 1.50 10.09
C ILE A 184 36.13 1.73 9.29
N GLN A 185 35.49 0.66 8.86
CA GLN A 185 34.18 0.66 8.26
C GLN A 185 33.11 0.53 9.37
N GLN A 186 32.72 1.68 9.94
CA GLN A 186 31.83 1.72 11.11
C GLN A 186 30.37 1.55 10.70
N VAL A 187 29.67 0.60 11.34
CA VAL A 187 28.20 0.49 11.24
C VAL A 187 27.56 1.69 11.94
N SER A 188 26.78 2.47 11.22
CA SER A 188 26.08 3.64 11.78
C SER A 188 24.95 4.13 10.88
N MET A 189 23.73 3.76 11.20
CA MET A 189 22.52 4.22 10.52
C MET A 189 22.40 5.75 10.53
N SER A 190 22.57 6.36 11.69
CA SER A 190 22.41 7.82 11.85
C SER A 190 23.43 8.64 11.07
N LYS A 191 24.66 8.15 10.91
CA LYS A 191 25.71 8.84 10.13
C LYS A 191 25.51 8.61 8.63
N LYS A 192 25.17 7.38 8.24
CA LYS A 192 24.88 7.04 6.84
C LYS A 192 23.73 7.89 6.29
N TRP A 193 22.68 8.05 7.08
CA TRP A 193 21.45 8.74 6.72
C TRP A 193 21.27 10.08 7.46
N ASN A 194 22.36 10.84 7.60
CA ASN A 194 22.26 12.20 8.12
C ASN A 194 21.70 13.15 7.07
N SER A 195 21.05 14.23 7.52
CA SER A 195 20.64 15.33 6.65
C SER A 195 21.86 16.03 6.06
N LYS A 196 21.81 16.37 4.79
CA LYS A 196 22.89 17.07 4.06
C LYS A 196 22.50 18.52 3.81
N PRO A 197 23.45 19.47 3.77
CA PRO A 197 23.15 20.83 3.34
C PRO A 197 22.52 20.83 1.95
N ALA A 198 21.45 21.62 1.75
CA ALA A 198 20.94 21.92 0.44
C ALA A 198 21.94 22.85 -0.27
N LEU A 199 22.27 22.54 -1.52
CA LEU A 199 23.22 23.31 -2.33
C LEU A 199 22.48 24.09 -3.41
N ASP A 200 22.98 25.29 -3.73
CA ASP A 200 22.55 26.08 -4.86
C ASP A 200 23.15 25.54 -6.20
N GLU A 201 22.88 26.23 -7.29
CA GLU A 201 23.39 25.87 -8.63
C GLU A 201 24.92 25.89 -8.73
N ASN A 202 25.59 26.63 -7.83
CA ASN A 202 27.04 26.77 -7.76
C ASN A 202 27.66 25.81 -6.72
N GLY A 203 26.88 24.89 -6.15
CA GLY A 203 27.35 23.93 -5.15
C GLY A 203 27.58 24.53 -3.76
N LYS A 204 27.13 25.76 -3.48
CA LYS A 204 27.25 26.39 -2.17
C LYS A 204 26.03 26.07 -1.29
N PRO A 205 26.21 25.89 0.04
CA PRO A 205 25.10 25.69 0.96
C PRO A 205 24.10 26.86 0.91
N ILE A 206 22.83 26.55 0.70
CA ILE A 206 21.73 27.49 0.83
C ILE A 206 21.59 27.82 2.32
N LEU A 207 21.59 29.10 2.68
CA LEU A 207 21.45 29.56 4.04
C LEU A 207 20.00 30.00 4.32
N SER A 208 19.51 29.67 5.51
CA SER A 208 18.26 30.21 6.04
C SER A 208 18.41 31.69 6.43
N ALA A 209 17.31 32.37 6.73
CA ALA A 209 17.29 33.76 7.22
C ALA A 209 18.20 33.97 8.45
N ASN A 210 18.46 32.93 9.23
CA ASN A 210 19.32 32.96 10.43
C ASN A 210 20.78 32.57 10.13
N GLY A 211 21.21 32.54 8.86
CA GLY A 211 22.57 32.21 8.45
C GLY A 211 22.98 30.74 8.61
N LYS A 212 22.05 29.84 8.96
CA LYS A 212 22.32 28.40 9.09
C LYS A 212 22.06 27.67 7.77
N PRO A 213 22.86 26.64 7.41
CA PRO A 213 22.56 25.84 6.24
C PRO A 213 21.17 25.22 6.30
N VAL A 214 20.40 25.36 5.21
CA VAL A 214 19.16 24.63 5.03
C VAL A 214 19.52 23.17 4.81
N LEU A 215 18.92 22.27 5.61
CA LEU A 215 19.21 20.85 5.54
C LEU A 215 18.17 20.13 4.68
N LYS A 216 18.65 19.35 3.72
CA LYS A 216 17.86 18.39 2.96
C LYS A 216 17.75 17.09 3.75
N LYS A 217 16.55 16.64 4.03
CA LYS A 217 16.32 15.37 4.74
C LYS A 217 16.90 14.19 3.94
N SER A 218 17.48 13.21 4.63
CA SER A 218 18.13 12.06 4.01
C SER A 218 17.22 11.29 3.05
N TYR A 219 15.95 11.16 3.40
CA TYR A 219 14.95 10.53 2.54
C TYR A 219 14.78 11.28 1.19
N SER A 220 14.81 12.62 1.20
CA SER A 220 14.72 13.41 -0.04
C SER A 220 15.99 13.26 -0.89
N VAL A 221 17.16 13.10 -0.23
CA VAL A 221 18.42 12.79 -0.93
C VAL A 221 18.35 11.42 -1.60
N LEU A 222 17.85 10.41 -0.88
CA LEU A 222 17.65 9.06 -1.45
C LEU A 222 16.77 9.07 -2.69
N GLN A 223 15.64 9.78 -2.64
CA GLN A 223 14.72 9.93 -3.77
C GLN A 223 15.41 10.62 -4.97
N ASP A 224 16.18 11.68 -4.69
CA ASP A 224 16.91 12.41 -5.75
C ASP A 224 18.00 11.54 -6.38
N ASP A 225 18.76 10.79 -5.57
CA ASP A 225 19.86 9.94 -6.01
C ASP A 225 19.33 8.77 -6.86
N PHE A 226 18.24 8.13 -6.43
CA PHE A 226 17.59 7.04 -7.17
C PHE A 226 17.02 7.55 -8.50
N PHE A 227 16.21 8.62 -8.47
CA PHE A 227 15.64 9.19 -9.68
C PHE A 227 16.69 9.57 -10.71
N ARG A 228 17.76 10.25 -10.27
CA ARG A 228 18.84 10.68 -11.15
C ARG A 228 19.54 9.48 -11.78
N TYR A 229 19.81 8.45 -10.97
CA TYR A 229 20.44 7.24 -11.49
C TYR A 229 19.59 6.58 -12.58
N MET A 230 18.27 6.45 -12.35
CA MET A 230 17.36 5.82 -13.32
C MET A 230 17.25 6.65 -14.60
N ARG A 231 17.22 7.97 -14.50
CA ARG A 231 17.29 8.87 -15.66
C ARG A 231 18.59 8.68 -16.46
N ASP A 232 19.72 8.62 -15.77
CA ASP A 232 21.03 8.40 -16.40
C ASP A 232 21.13 7.00 -17.03
N ALA A 233 20.37 6.03 -16.54
CA ALA A 233 20.25 4.68 -17.11
C ALA A 233 19.30 4.61 -18.32
N GLY A 234 18.66 5.71 -18.71
CA GLY A 234 17.82 5.81 -19.91
C GLY A 234 16.31 5.68 -19.67
N TYR A 235 15.85 5.70 -18.43
CA TYR A 235 14.41 5.68 -18.11
C TYR A 235 13.86 7.11 -18.10
N ASP A 236 13.65 7.67 -19.31
CA ASP A 236 13.29 9.08 -19.50
C ASP A 236 11.81 9.41 -19.22
N ASP A 237 10.97 8.40 -19.14
CA ASP A 237 9.53 8.49 -18.97
C ASP A 237 9.07 8.31 -17.51
N VAL A 238 10.02 8.23 -16.57
CA VAL A 238 9.72 8.28 -15.14
C VAL A 238 9.99 9.67 -14.59
N GLU A 239 9.21 10.06 -13.59
CA GLU A 239 9.40 11.27 -12.81
C GLU A 239 9.80 10.96 -11.38
N ARG A 240 10.42 11.94 -10.74
CA ARG A 240 10.68 11.88 -9.32
C ARG A 240 9.38 12.04 -8.53
N GLY A 241 9.19 11.25 -7.47
CA GLY A 241 8.11 11.48 -6.51
C GLY A 241 8.11 12.91 -5.97
N GLU A 242 6.95 13.46 -5.64
CA GLU A 242 6.79 14.87 -5.24
C GLU A 242 7.66 15.27 -4.05
N ARG A 243 8.23 16.49 -4.14
CA ARG A 243 9.00 17.09 -3.05
C ARG A 243 8.05 17.71 -2.04
N GLY A 244 8.31 17.46 -0.76
CA GLY A 244 7.55 18.08 0.32
C GLY A 244 6.12 17.54 0.49
N SER A 245 5.80 16.41 -0.14
CA SER A 245 4.56 15.69 0.18
C SER A 245 4.50 15.43 1.69
N SER A 246 3.48 15.98 2.34
CA SER A 246 3.15 15.70 3.74
C SER A 246 2.28 14.46 3.89
N GLU A 247 1.97 13.77 2.77
CA GLU A 247 1.24 12.52 2.82
C GLU A 247 2.08 11.51 3.59
N GLU A 248 1.56 11.08 4.72
CA GLU A 248 2.13 9.96 5.47
C GLU A 248 2.21 8.76 4.55
N HIS A 249 3.35 8.08 4.56
CA HIS A 249 3.48 6.80 3.88
C HIS A 249 2.58 5.81 4.59
N LEU A 250 1.39 5.59 4.03
CA LEU A 250 0.50 4.55 4.52
C LEU A 250 1.26 3.21 4.45
N THR A 251 1.13 2.41 5.49
CA THR A 251 1.54 1.02 5.40
C THR A 251 0.77 0.34 4.27
N VAL A 252 1.30 -0.74 3.72
CA VAL A 252 0.62 -1.52 2.66
C VAL A 252 -0.82 -1.84 3.07
N THR A 253 -1.03 -2.21 4.34
CA THR A 253 -2.36 -2.52 4.89
C THR A 253 -3.27 -1.29 4.91
N GLN A 254 -2.78 -0.13 5.36
CA GLN A 254 -3.56 1.10 5.38
C GLN A 254 -3.94 1.56 3.98
N PHE A 255 -3.02 1.46 3.04
CA PHE A 255 -3.27 1.78 1.64
C PHE A 255 -4.34 0.86 1.03
N LYS A 256 -4.26 -0.46 1.29
CA LYS A 256 -5.27 -1.42 0.83
C LYS A 256 -6.64 -1.13 1.43
N VAL A 257 -6.72 -0.87 2.74
CA VAL A 257 -7.97 -0.46 3.40
C VAL A 257 -8.57 0.78 2.72
N GLN A 258 -7.76 1.78 2.41
CA GLN A 258 -8.23 3.00 1.74
C GLN A 258 -8.74 2.71 0.32
N GLN A 259 -8.03 1.89 -0.46
CA GLN A 259 -8.47 1.50 -1.80
C GLN A 259 -9.79 0.72 -1.77
N GLU A 260 -9.89 -0.29 -0.90
CA GLU A 260 -11.10 -1.11 -0.80
C GLU A 260 -12.28 -0.30 -0.24
N GLN A 261 -12.05 0.70 0.61
CA GLN A 261 -13.09 1.65 1.01
C GLN A 261 -13.60 2.50 -0.15
N ALA A 262 -12.71 2.96 -1.04
CA ALA A 262 -13.11 3.71 -2.23
C ALA A 262 -13.95 2.83 -3.19
N ARG A 263 -13.53 1.58 -3.44
CA ARG A 263 -14.31 0.61 -4.23
C ARG A 263 -15.66 0.31 -3.60
N LEU A 264 -15.71 0.12 -2.29
CA LEU A 264 -16.96 -0.10 -1.56
C LEU A 264 -17.94 1.08 -1.74
N ALA A 265 -17.43 2.31 -1.67
CA ALA A 265 -18.25 3.51 -1.89
C ALA A 265 -18.80 3.56 -3.33
N GLU A 266 -17.96 3.25 -4.33
CA GLU A 266 -18.36 3.19 -5.73
C GLU A 266 -19.45 2.13 -5.97
N PHE A 267 -19.24 0.89 -5.54
CA PHE A 267 -20.24 -0.17 -5.70
C PHE A 267 -21.52 0.10 -4.93
N THR A 268 -21.43 0.74 -3.77
CA THR A 268 -22.62 1.15 -3.01
C THR A 268 -23.45 2.17 -3.77
N GLU A 269 -22.80 3.16 -4.40
CA GLU A 269 -23.50 4.15 -5.22
C GLU A 269 -24.09 3.53 -6.50
N GLN A 270 -23.34 2.65 -7.16
CA GLN A 270 -23.85 1.92 -8.34
C GLN A 270 -25.08 1.07 -7.96
N ASN A 271 -25.04 0.34 -6.84
CA ASN A 271 -26.18 -0.44 -6.36
C ASN A 271 -27.38 0.46 -6.08
N ARG A 272 -27.18 1.60 -5.42
CA ARG A 272 -28.25 2.58 -5.16
C ARG A 272 -28.91 3.10 -6.43
N GLN A 273 -28.10 3.34 -7.48
CA GLN A 273 -28.63 3.78 -8.79
C GLN A 273 -29.45 2.66 -9.46
N GLN A 274 -28.96 1.41 -9.41
CA GLN A 274 -29.68 0.27 -9.96
C GLN A 274 -30.99 0.00 -9.23
N GLU A 275 -31.02 0.12 -7.91
CA GLU A 275 -32.23 -0.01 -7.11
C GLU A 275 -33.30 1.06 -7.48
N LYS A 276 -32.87 2.30 -7.70
CA LYS A 276 -33.78 3.36 -8.18
C LYS A 276 -34.33 3.06 -9.58
N GLN A 277 -33.48 2.55 -10.48
CA GLN A 277 -33.92 2.15 -11.81
C GLN A 277 -34.91 0.98 -11.74
N ALA A 278 -34.63 -0.04 -10.95
CA ALA A 278 -35.53 -1.18 -10.75
C ALA A 278 -36.86 -0.75 -10.15
N ALA A 279 -36.90 0.12 -9.16
CA ALA A 279 -38.11 0.69 -8.60
C ALA A 279 -38.94 1.47 -9.64
N THR A 280 -38.25 2.26 -10.49
CA THR A 280 -38.91 2.99 -11.58
C THR A 280 -39.52 2.05 -12.62
N LEU A 281 -38.83 0.96 -12.99
CA LEU A 281 -39.34 -0.06 -13.90
C LEU A 281 -40.53 -0.79 -13.28
N GLY A 282 -40.46 -1.17 -12.01
CA GLY A 282 -41.57 -1.77 -11.27
C GLY A 282 -42.81 -0.90 -11.27
N SER A 283 -42.67 0.39 -10.95
CA SER A 283 -43.82 1.36 -11.03
C SER A 283 -44.41 1.50 -12.39
N LYS A 284 -43.59 1.41 -13.47
CA LYS A 284 -44.12 1.44 -14.86
C LYS A 284 -44.88 0.16 -15.21
N ILE A 285 -44.43 -1.00 -14.75
CA ILE A 285 -45.10 -2.28 -14.93
C ILE A 285 -46.45 -2.24 -14.20
N GLU A 286 -46.47 -1.83 -12.94
CA GLU A 286 -47.67 -1.69 -12.14
C GLU A 286 -48.71 -0.76 -12.80
N LYS A 287 -48.28 0.38 -13.34
CA LYS A 287 -49.20 1.28 -14.10
C LYS A 287 -49.78 0.63 -15.33
N ILE A 288 -49.03 -0.20 -16.05
CA ILE A 288 -49.54 -0.94 -17.23
C ILE A 288 -50.54 -2.00 -16.80
N GLN A 289 -50.24 -2.75 -15.74
CA GLN A 289 -51.13 -3.79 -15.18
C GLN A 289 -52.43 -3.22 -14.61
N ASN A 290 -52.36 -2.03 -13.99
CA ASN A 290 -53.54 -1.34 -13.45
C ASN A 290 -54.40 -0.68 -14.57
N GLN A 291 -53.87 -0.48 -15.79
CA GLN A 291 -54.61 -0.09 -16.97
C GLN A 291 -55.39 -1.28 -17.54
N ARG A 292 -56.18 -1.97 -16.70
CA ARG A 292 -57.03 -3.05 -17.17
C ARG A 292 -58.00 -2.51 -18.22
N VAL A 293 -58.00 -3.18 -19.37
CA VAL A 293 -59.07 -3.02 -20.34
C VAL A 293 -60.39 -3.30 -19.61
N ASP A 294 -61.31 -2.36 -19.64
CA ASP A 294 -62.62 -2.53 -19.02
C ASP A 294 -63.38 -3.66 -19.72
N VAL A 295 -63.19 -4.89 -19.20
CA VAL A 295 -63.78 -6.11 -19.77
C VAL A 295 -65.31 -5.99 -19.81
N ARG A 296 -65.90 -5.30 -18.84
CA ARG A 296 -67.37 -5.07 -18.80
C ARG A 296 -67.87 -4.30 -20.00
N SER A 297 -67.06 -3.46 -20.63
CA SER A 297 -67.41 -2.73 -21.84
C SER A 297 -67.41 -3.62 -23.09
N ILE A 298 -66.65 -4.74 -23.04
CA ILE A 298 -66.61 -5.75 -24.13
C ILE A 298 -67.77 -6.73 -23.97
N GLU A 299 -68.10 -7.14 -22.73
CA GLU A 299 -69.23 -8.06 -22.42
C GLU A 299 -70.58 -7.51 -22.79
N LYS A 300 -70.73 -6.21 -22.93
CA LYS A 300 -71.97 -5.54 -23.33
C LYS A 300 -72.24 -5.55 -24.86
N ILE A 301 -71.23 -5.97 -25.65
CA ILE A 301 -71.30 -5.98 -27.10
C ILE A 301 -72.15 -7.16 -27.54
N VAL A 302 -73.23 -6.86 -28.22
CA VAL A 302 -74.18 -7.87 -28.72
C VAL A 302 -73.78 -8.27 -30.15
N ALA A 303 -73.53 -9.59 -30.28
CA ALA A 303 -73.31 -10.19 -31.63
C ALA A 303 -74.57 -10.96 -32.07
N THR A 304 -75.13 -10.60 -33.18
CA THR A 304 -76.34 -11.27 -33.76
C THR A 304 -75.94 -12.27 -34.85
N SER A 305 -76.50 -13.47 -34.79
CA SER A 305 -76.25 -14.49 -35.82
C SER A 305 -76.86 -14.10 -37.14
N ILE A 306 -76.10 -14.25 -38.22
CA ILE A 306 -76.60 -14.04 -39.58
C ILE A 306 -77.23 -15.37 -40.07
N PRO A 307 -78.53 -15.40 -40.43
CA PRO A 307 -79.17 -16.62 -40.91
C PRO A 307 -78.42 -17.27 -42.08
N PHE A 308 -78.28 -18.59 -42.02
CA PHE A 308 -77.55 -19.41 -43.00
C PHE A 308 -76.05 -19.12 -43.18
N SER A 309 -75.41 -18.52 -42.19
CA SER A 309 -74.03 -18.16 -42.27
C SER A 309 -73.32 -18.52 -40.95
N SER A 310 -72.01 -18.89 -40.97
CA SER A 310 -71.15 -19.01 -39.80
C SER A 310 -70.67 -17.65 -39.32
N LYS A 311 -71.14 -16.55 -39.87
CA LYS A 311 -70.74 -15.19 -39.49
C LYS A 311 -71.73 -14.58 -38.52
N VAL A 312 -71.19 -13.65 -37.69
CA VAL A 312 -72.02 -12.84 -36.78
C VAL A 312 -71.97 -11.36 -37.22
N ALA A 313 -73.07 -10.65 -37.03
CA ALA A 313 -73.11 -9.21 -37.19
C ALA A 313 -72.89 -8.52 -35.86
N VAL A 314 -71.98 -7.55 -35.85
CA VAL A 314 -71.71 -6.67 -34.75
C VAL A 314 -71.78 -5.24 -35.23
N GLU A 315 -72.38 -4.34 -34.47
CA GLU A 315 -72.42 -2.92 -34.82
C GLU A 315 -71.00 -2.39 -35.09
N ARG A 316 -70.87 -1.54 -36.10
CA ARG A 316 -69.55 -1.03 -36.53
C ARG A 316 -68.82 -0.31 -35.45
N GLU A 317 -69.49 0.46 -34.63
CA GLU A 317 -68.90 1.16 -33.50
C GLU A 317 -68.33 0.19 -32.43
N ASP A 318 -69.07 -0.90 -32.16
CA ASP A 318 -68.63 -1.95 -31.22
C ASP A 318 -67.44 -2.74 -31.78
N PHE A 319 -67.40 -3.03 -33.08
CA PHE A 319 -66.27 -3.65 -33.76
C PHE A 319 -65.01 -2.77 -33.67
N ASP A 320 -65.16 -1.46 -33.99
CA ASP A 320 -64.04 -0.51 -33.93
C ASP A 320 -63.53 -0.36 -32.47
N ARG A 321 -64.46 -0.43 -31.51
CA ARG A 321 -64.12 -0.42 -30.07
C ARG A 321 -63.34 -1.67 -29.66
N ILE A 322 -63.83 -2.88 -30.04
CA ILE A 322 -63.08 -4.14 -29.78
C ILE A 322 -61.70 -4.09 -30.41
N SER A 323 -61.65 -3.70 -31.70
CA SER A 323 -60.36 -3.61 -32.41
C SER A 323 -59.38 -2.66 -31.76
N THR A 324 -59.87 -1.51 -31.29
CA THR A 324 -59.04 -0.52 -30.57
C THR A 324 -58.54 -1.06 -29.21
N LEU A 325 -59.43 -1.71 -28.46
CA LEU A 325 -59.09 -2.32 -27.17
C LEU A 325 -58.09 -3.49 -27.31
N ALA A 326 -58.32 -4.35 -28.34
CA ALA A 326 -57.38 -5.43 -28.65
C ALA A 326 -55.97 -4.91 -29.05
N LYS A 327 -55.88 -3.87 -29.86
CA LYS A 327 -54.60 -3.22 -30.20
C LYS A 327 -53.91 -2.63 -28.96
N LYS A 328 -54.67 -1.99 -28.06
CA LYS A 328 -54.15 -1.46 -26.81
C LYS A 328 -53.63 -2.58 -25.92
N TYR A 329 -54.36 -3.68 -25.78
CA TYR A 329 -53.97 -4.84 -24.99
C TYR A 329 -52.64 -5.45 -25.46
N VAL A 330 -52.54 -5.79 -26.76
CA VAL A 330 -51.33 -6.38 -27.36
C VAL A 330 -50.11 -5.44 -27.23
N THR A 331 -50.37 -4.12 -27.34
CA THR A 331 -49.31 -3.13 -27.19
C THR A 331 -48.83 -3.03 -25.73
N ALA A 332 -49.75 -3.08 -24.78
CA ALA A 332 -49.45 -3.09 -23.34
C ALA A 332 -48.67 -4.35 -22.94
N GLU A 333 -49.13 -5.53 -23.38
CA GLU A 333 -48.48 -6.82 -23.13
C GLU A 333 -47.03 -6.84 -23.65
N LYS A 334 -46.79 -6.35 -24.87
CA LYS A 334 -45.42 -6.23 -25.42
C LYS A 334 -44.54 -5.28 -24.62
N LYS A 335 -45.09 -4.16 -24.13
CA LYS A 335 -44.36 -3.20 -23.31
C LYS A 335 -44.06 -3.79 -21.94
N GLU A 336 -45.02 -4.45 -21.29
CA GLU A 336 -44.85 -5.12 -20.01
C GLU A 336 -43.76 -6.19 -20.07
N SER A 337 -43.78 -7.07 -21.07
CA SER A 337 -42.76 -8.09 -21.29
C SER A 337 -41.34 -7.50 -21.46
N LYS A 338 -41.20 -6.37 -22.19
CA LYS A 338 -39.90 -5.70 -22.30
C LYS A 338 -39.43 -5.10 -20.99
N LEU A 339 -40.33 -4.46 -20.25
CA LEU A 339 -40.00 -3.87 -18.94
C LEU A 339 -39.69 -4.94 -17.92
N GLN A 340 -40.38 -6.08 -17.93
CA GLN A 340 -40.11 -7.20 -17.06
C GLN A 340 -38.72 -7.78 -17.30
N LYS A 341 -38.32 -8.00 -18.55
CA LYS A 341 -36.93 -8.42 -18.87
C LYS A 341 -35.89 -7.43 -18.42
N ALA A 342 -36.15 -6.13 -18.55
CA ALA A 342 -35.23 -5.10 -18.05
C ALA A 342 -35.16 -5.08 -16.50
N LEU A 343 -36.29 -5.28 -15.83
CA LEU A 343 -36.36 -5.38 -14.37
C LEU A 343 -35.57 -6.61 -13.85
N ASP A 344 -35.75 -7.77 -14.49
CA ASP A 344 -35.04 -8.98 -14.15
C ASP A 344 -33.53 -8.84 -14.32
N ALA A 345 -33.10 -8.16 -15.41
CA ALA A 345 -31.67 -7.85 -15.61
C ALA A 345 -31.12 -6.90 -14.54
N ALA A 346 -31.88 -5.86 -14.17
CA ALA A 346 -31.50 -4.94 -13.11
C ALA A 346 -31.40 -5.66 -11.76
N ASN A 347 -32.34 -6.52 -11.43
CA ASN A 347 -32.31 -7.29 -10.19
C ASN A 347 -31.12 -8.27 -10.11
N LYS A 348 -30.76 -8.90 -11.23
CA LYS A 348 -29.53 -9.73 -11.30
C LYS A 348 -28.27 -8.90 -11.04
N LEU A 349 -28.19 -7.71 -11.60
CA LEU A 349 -27.04 -6.81 -11.38
C LEU A 349 -27.00 -6.35 -9.92
N ILE A 350 -28.15 -5.98 -9.33
CA ILE A 350 -28.26 -5.61 -7.91
C ILE A 350 -27.77 -6.76 -7.01
N ALA A 351 -28.14 -8.00 -7.29
CA ALA A 351 -27.70 -9.15 -6.52
C ALA A 351 -26.16 -9.34 -6.61
N LYS A 352 -25.60 -9.16 -7.82
CA LYS A 352 -24.16 -9.22 -8.01
C LYS A 352 -23.43 -8.12 -7.23
N LEU A 353 -23.90 -6.87 -7.35
CA LEU A 353 -23.30 -5.73 -6.63
C LEU A 353 -23.39 -5.90 -5.10
N LYS A 354 -24.49 -6.46 -4.57
CA LYS A 354 -24.62 -6.76 -3.14
C LYS A 354 -23.59 -7.79 -2.68
N ALA A 355 -23.38 -8.86 -3.43
CA ALA A 355 -22.39 -9.86 -3.11
C ALA A 355 -20.96 -9.27 -3.09
N GLU A 356 -20.62 -8.41 -4.06
CA GLU A 356 -19.33 -7.70 -4.09
C GLU A 356 -19.18 -6.74 -2.88
N ILE A 357 -20.22 -5.98 -2.55
CA ILE A 357 -20.25 -5.09 -1.38
C ILE A 357 -19.99 -5.87 -0.08
N ASP A 358 -20.61 -7.03 0.08
CA ASP A 358 -20.46 -7.86 1.29
C ASP A 358 -19.04 -8.47 1.35
N SER A 359 -18.48 -8.92 0.21
CA SER A 359 -17.10 -9.39 0.12
C SER A 359 -16.11 -8.28 0.52
N LEU A 360 -16.26 -7.06 -0.04
CA LEU A 360 -15.41 -5.92 0.28
C LEU A 360 -15.49 -5.51 1.75
N LYS A 361 -16.68 -5.55 2.35
CA LYS A 361 -16.83 -5.28 3.78
C LYS A 361 -16.06 -6.28 4.63
N GLN A 362 -16.11 -7.56 4.26
CA GLN A 362 -15.37 -8.61 4.96
C GLN A 362 -13.86 -8.38 4.83
N GLU A 363 -13.36 -8.12 3.63
CA GLU A 363 -11.94 -7.83 3.40
C GLU A 363 -11.45 -6.63 4.20
N ILE A 364 -12.20 -5.52 4.20
CA ILE A 364 -11.87 -4.33 5.00
C ILE A 364 -11.83 -4.67 6.49
N SER A 365 -12.76 -5.52 6.97
CA SER A 365 -12.78 -5.98 8.37
C SER A 365 -11.54 -6.78 8.70
N ASP A 366 -11.13 -7.70 7.80
CA ASP A 366 -9.97 -8.55 7.98
C ASP A 366 -8.68 -7.72 8.01
N TYR A 367 -8.50 -6.77 7.08
CA TYR A 367 -7.37 -5.84 7.09
C TYR A 367 -7.30 -5.00 8.37
N LYS A 368 -8.44 -4.48 8.84
CA LYS A 368 -8.50 -3.71 10.10
C LYS A 368 -8.16 -4.56 11.32
N SER A 369 -8.63 -5.79 11.37
CA SER A 369 -8.32 -6.74 12.46
C SER A 369 -6.83 -7.03 12.53
N VAL A 370 -6.21 -7.32 11.38
CA VAL A 370 -4.76 -7.56 11.29
C VAL A 370 -3.98 -6.31 11.69
N HIS A 371 -4.35 -5.14 11.18
CA HIS A 371 -3.69 -3.88 11.53
C HIS A 371 -3.77 -3.60 13.03
N SER A 372 -4.93 -3.83 13.67
CA SER A 372 -5.07 -3.62 15.12
C SER A 372 -4.21 -4.59 15.93
N LYS A 373 -4.11 -5.87 15.52
CA LYS A 373 -3.23 -6.87 16.17
C LYS A 373 -1.75 -6.52 16.03
N LEU A 374 -1.32 -6.08 14.84
CA LEU A 374 0.06 -5.64 14.61
C LEU A 374 0.38 -4.41 15.48
N ARG A 375 -0.51 -3.43 15.51
CA ARG A 375 -0.32 -2.21 16.32
C ARG A 375 -0.31 -2.53 17.82
N ALA A 376 -1.15 -3.43 18.29
CA ALA A 376 -1.12 -3.90 19.68
C ALA A 376 0.22 -4.57 20.02
N ALA A 377 0.73 -5.43 19.14
CA ALA A 377 2.03 -6.08 19.33
C ALA A 377 3.20 -5.09 19.32
N GLU A 378 3.18 -4.07 18.45
CA GLU A 378 4.16 -2.98 18.46
C GLU A 378 4.14 -2.20 19.77
N LEU A 379 2.96 -1.80 20.23
CA LEU A 379 2.79 -1.08 21.50
C LEU A 379 3.21 -1.92 22.71
N GLU A 380 2.99 -3.22 22.68
CA GLU A 380 3.46 -4.15 23.73
C GLU A 380 4.99 -4.24 23.75
N ARG A 381 5.64 -4.29 22.58
CA ARG A 381 7.10 -4.25 22.46
C ARG A 381 7.66 -2.93 22.97
N GLU A 382 7.11 -1.79 22.53
CA GLU A 382 7.52 -0.46 23.03
C GLU A 382 7.34 -0.34 24.54
N ASN A 383 6.23 -0.82 25.07
CA ASN A 383 5.94 -0.81 26.51
C ASN A 383 6.95 -1.67 27.30
N THR A 384 7.30 -2.82 26.76
CA THR A 384 8.31 -3.72 27.37
C THR A 384 9.68 -3.07 27.37
N GLU A 385 10.06 -2.43 26.26
CA GLU A 385 11.33 -1.70 26.14
C GLU A 385 11.39 -0.50 27.09
N LEU A 386 10.30 0.29 27.15
CA LEU A 386 10.21 1.44 28.06
C LEU A 386 10.26 1.01 29.51
N ARG A 387 9.57 -0.07 29.89
CA ARG A 387 9.64 -0.65 31.24
C ARG A 387 11.05 -1.13 31.56
N GLY A 388 11.77 -1.71 30.61
CA GLY A 388 13.18 -2.07 30.77
C GLY A 388 14.07 -0.85 31.03
N LYS A 389 13.88 0.23 30.28
CA LYS A 389 14.58 1.50 30.48
C LYS A 389 14.26 2.13 31.83
N VAL A 390 12.99 2.15 32.23
CA VAL A 390 12.55 2.67 33.54
C VAL A 390 13.24 1.88 34.68
N ARG A 391 13.21 0.55 34.64
CA ARG A 391 13.91 -0.29 35.64
C ARG A 391 15.40 0.00 35.68
N SER A 392 16.05 0.15 34.52
CA SER A 392 17.47 0.50 34.46
C SER A 392 17.78 1.87 35.12
N TYR A 393 16.90 2.87 34.90
CA TYR A 393 17.03 4.17 35.54
C TYR A 393 16.76 4.09 37.05
N GLU A 394 15.75 3.35 37.47
CA GLU A 394 15.42 3.10 38.88
C GLU A 394 16.61 2.43 39.59
N ASP A 395 17.25 1.43 38.97
CA ASP A 395 18.47 0.78 39.48
C ASP A 395 19.65 1.76 39.66
N VAL A 396 19.85 2.66 38.68
CA VAL A 396 20.89 3.69 38.76
C VAL A 396 20.59 4.68 39.90
N ILE A 397 19.34 5.12 40.00
CA ILE A 397 18.85 6.03 41.04
C ILE A 397 19.02 5.39 42.42
N GLN A 398 18.67 4.10 42.54
CA GLN A 398 18.80 3.32 43.77
C GLN A 398 20.27 3.18 44.18
N ARG A 399 21.13 2.69 43.25
CA ARG A 399 22.59 2.47 43.53
C ARG A 399 23.31 3.74 43.93
N ASN A 400 22.90 4.90 43.42
CA ASN A 400 23.50 6.20 43.70
C ASN A 400 22.75 6.98 44.79
N ASN A 401 21.77 6.37 45.47
CA ASN A 401 20.96 7.00 46.52
C ASN A 401 20.34 8.35 46.10
N LEU A 402 19.86 8.43 44.86
CA LEU A 402 19.34 9.67 44.28
C LEU A 402 17.85 9.88 44.54
N TRP A 403 17.11 8.91 45.11
CA TRP A 403 15.68 9.00 45.38
C TRP A 403 15.31 10.25 46.20
N ARG A 404 16.16 10.70 47.05
CA ARG A 404 15.97 11.93 47.84
C ARG A 404 15.69 13.19 47.02
N PHE A 405 16.11 13.23 45.74
CA PHE A 405 15.87 14.34 44.85
C PHE A 405 14.55 14.24 44.12
N PHE A 406 13.90 13.06 44.09
CA PHE A 406 12.65 12.79 43.35
C PHE A 406 11.43 12.69 44.30
N HIS A 407 11.60 12.69 45.61
CA HIS A 407 10.49 12.62 46.58
C HIS A 407 9.40 13.69 46.36
N PRO A 408 9.74 14.98 46.11
CA PRO A 408 8.71 15.98 45.93
C PRO A 408 7.80 15.77 44.71
N LEU A 409 8.33 15.12 43.66
CA LEU A 409 7.58 14.81 42.45
C LEU A 409 6.69 13.57 42.64
N ARG A 410 7.10 12.61 43.46
CA ARG A 410 6.36 11.38 43.77
C ARG A 410 5.10 11.66 44.60
N GLU A 411 5.21 12.52 45.61
CA GLU A 411 4.04 12.93 46.44
C GLU A 411 2.99 13.68 45.62
N LYS A 412 3.40 14.54 44.66
CA LYS A 412 2.47 15.24 43.77
C LYS A 412 1.78 14.32 42.73
N ALA A 413 2.41 13.22 42.30
CA ALA A 413 1.84 12.26 41.39
C ALA A 413 0.79 11.37 42.08
N VAL A 414 1.06 10.94 43.32
CA VAL A 414 0.17 10.12 44.13
C VAL A 414 -1.12 10.88 44.48
N THR A 415 -1.00 12.16 44.88
CA THR A 415 -2.18 12.99 45.18
C THR A 415 -3.02 13.35 43.97
N ARG A 416 -2.53 13.18 42.75
CA ARG A 416 -3.31 13.39 41.52
C ARG A 416 -4.10 12.14 41.11
N ASP A 417 -3.63 10.94 41.41
CA ASP A 417 -4.33 9.68 41.14
C ASP A 417 -5.39 9.34 42.20
N GLU A 418 -5.24 9.83 43.44
CA GLU A 418 -6.25 9.68 44.48
C GLU A 418 -7.43 10.68 44.35
N ALA A 419 -7.31 11.69 43.47
CA ALA A 419 -8.36 12.68 43.21
C ALA A 419 -9.18 12.39 41.96
N ARG A 420 -9.07 11.21 41.39
CA ARG A 420 -9.90 10.67 40.33
C ARG A 420 -10.60 9.38 40.77
#